data_16d6432c11fd4ba40f31a2bd0bbaa773
#
_entry.id   16d6432c11fd4ba40f31a2bd0bbaa773
#
_cell.length_a   1.000
_cell.length_b   1.000
_cell.length_c   1.000
_cell.angle_alpha   90.00
_cell.angle_beta   90.00
_cell.angle_gamma   90.00
#
_symmetry.space_group_name_H-M   'P 1'
#
loop_
_entity.id
_entity.type
_entity.pdbx_description
1 polymer ?
#
loop_
_entity_poly.entity_id
_entity_poly.type
_entity_poly.pdbx_seq_one_letter_code
_entity_poly.pdbx_strand_id
1 'polypeptide(L)'
;MLGKYNHVDEYMQHLPSWMQPVFNQVRMLLLTFTEVTEKIRYNTPFYDCNGKMMVYLTVFQKAKLVLGFCNGHLLTDDAGILLHNQKQKYIRHWEFMHGAFIQDELLVQYIQQAINVSIHLQQTKHERKTR
;
A
#
# COMPACT_ATOMS: atom_id res chain seq x y z
N MET A 1 3.83 15.47 -19.59
CA MET A 1 4.66 15.19 -18.41
C MET A 1 3.83 15.33 -17.16
N LEU A 2 3.87 14.33 -16.32
CA LEU A 2 3.16 14.38 -15.05
C LEU A 2 3.87 15.37 -14.13
N GLY A 3 3.15 16.40 -13.67
CA GLY A 3 3.68 17.35 -12.72
C GLY A 3 3.92 16.70 -11.36
N LYS A 4 4.38 17.49 -10.43
CA LYS A 4 4.60 17.05 -9.06
C LYS A 4 3.27 17.07 -8.31
N TYR A 5 2.89 15.97 -7.67
CA TYR A 5 1.69 15.89 -6.85
C TYR A 5 1.97 16.39 -5.44
N ASN A 6 1.08 17.25 -4.94
CA ASN A 6 1.13 17.74 -3.57
C ASN A 6 0.15 17.01 -2.67
N HIS A 7 -0.94 16.49 -3.25
CA HIS A 7 -2.00 15.81 -2.53
C HIS A 7 -2.41 14.53 -3.26
N VAL A 8 -2.88 13.55 -2.49
CA VAL A 8 -3.34 12.28 -3.04
C VAL A 8 -4.57 12.46 -3.94
N ASP A 9 -5.42 13.44 -3.64
CA ASP A 9 -6.59 13.75 -4.49
C ASP A 9 -6.16 14.11 -5.91
N GLU A 10 -5.09 14.88 -6.06
CA GLU A 10 -4.55 15.23 -7.38
C GLU A 10 -4.07 13.98 -8.12
N TYR A 11 -3.38 13.10 -7.42
CA TYR A 11 -2.91 11.83 -7.98
C TYR A 11 -4.08 11.00 -8.49
N MET A 12 -5.12 10.85 -7.67
CA MET A 12 -6.31 10.06 -8.01
C MET A 12 -7.00 10.62 -9.26
N GLN A 13 -7.10 11.94 -9.38
CA GLN A 13 -7.77 12.59 -10.50
C GLN A 13 -7.10 12.32 -11.84
N HIS A 14 -5.80 12.02 -11.83
CA HIS A 14 -5.04 11.73 -13.05
C HIS A 14 -5.04 10.26 -13.43
N LEU A 15 -5.67 9.40 -12.62
CA LEU A 15 -5.78 7.98 -12.94
C LEU A 15 -6.84 7.75 -14.02
N PRO A 16 -6.70 6.69 -14.82
CA PRO A 16 -7.80 6.25 -15.69
C PRO A 16 -9.10 6.12 -14.89
N SER A 17 -10.22 6.46 -15.51
CA SER A 17 -11.51 6.53 -14.80
C SER A 17 -11.87 5.23 -14.09
N TRP A 18 -11.54 4.08 -14.67
CA TRP A 18 -11.86 2.79 -14.06
C TRP A 18 -11.05 2.51 -12.80
N MET A 19 -9.86 3.11 -12.68
CA MET A 19 -9.01 2.93 -11.49
C MET A 19 -9.49 3.75 -10.29
N GLN A 20 -10.17 4.87 -10.52
CA GLN A 20 -10.52 5.79 -9.45
C GLN A 20 -11.38 5.16 -8.36
N PRO A 21 -12.45 4.40 -8.68
CA PRO A 21 -13.21 3.73 -7.63
C PRO A 21 -12.39 2.70 -6.85
N VAL A 22 -11.54 1.93 -7.53
CA VAL A 22 -10.67 0.93 -6.88
C VAL A 22 -9.67 1.63 -5.96
N PHE A 23 -9.03 2.67 -6.46
CA PHE A 23 -8.08 3.47 -5.67
C PHE A 23 -8.77 4.01 -4.42
N ASN A 24 -9.95 4.59 -4.59
CA ASN A 24 -10.68 5.18 -3.47
C ASN A 24 -11.10 4.12 -2.45
N GLN A 25 -11.50 2.93 -2.89
CA GLN A 25 -11.83 1.82 -1.99
C GLN A 25 -10.63 1.46 -1.11
N VAL A 26 -9.46 1.27 -1.70
CA VAL A 26 -8.24 0.93 -0.95
C VAL A 26 -7.83 2.07 -0.03
N ARG A 27 -7.86 3.30 -0.55
CA ARG A 27 -7.52 4.50 0.22
C ARG A 27 -8.39 4.65 1.47
N MET A 28 -9.70 4.53 1.29
CA MET A 28 -10.64 4.73 2.41
C MET A 28 -10.46 3.66 3.48
N LEU A 29 -10.23 2.40 3.08
CA LEU A 29 -9.99 1.34 4.05
C LEU A 29 -8.68 1.55 4.81
N LEU A 30 -7.62 1.95 4.12
CA LEU A 30 -6.35 2.29 4.78
C LEU A 30 -6.53 3.38 5.82
N LEU A 31 -7.30 4.41 5.50
CA LEU A 31 -7.49 5.57 6.39
C LEU A 31 -8.48 5.32 7.53
N THR A 32 -9.13 4.15 7.59
CA THR A 32 -9.92 3.78 8.77
C THR A 32 -9.05 3.39 9.96
N PHE A 33 -7.80 3.04 9.73
CA PHE A 33 -6.87 2.64 10.79
C PHE A 33 -6.20 3.88 11.38
N THR A 34 -6.27 4.04 12.70
CA THR A 34 -5.72 5.23 13.39
C THR A 34 -4.20 5.32 13.29
N GLU A 35 -3.51 4.20 13.10
CA GLU A 35 -2.05 4.14 12.98
C GLU A 35 -1.57 4.64 11.62
N VAL A 36 -2.48 4.76 10.63
CA VAL A 36 -2.12 5.02 9.23
C VAL A 36 -2.27 6.49 8.90
N THR A 37 -1.23 7.06 8.28
CA THR A 37 -1.25 8.42 7.74
C THR A 37 -0.88 8.39 6.25
N GLU A 38 -1.50 9.28 5.49
CA GLU A 38 -1.33 9.38 4.04
C GLU A 38 -0.33 10.48 3.70
N LYS A 39 0.61 10.19 2.80
CA LYS A 39 1.61 11.15 2.34
C LYS A 39 1.93 10.93 0.87
N ILE A 40 2.46 11.96 0.22
CA ILE A 40 3.10 11.82 -1.09
C ILE A 40 4.61 11.64 -0.85
N ARG A 41 5.15 10.52 -1.33
CA ARG A 41 6.60 10.25 -1.38
C ARG A 41 6.95 9.75 -2.77
N TYR A 42 8.05 10.21 -3.33
CA TYR A 42 8.44 9.80 -4.69
C TYR A 42 7.31 10.02 -5.70
N ASN A 43 6.58 11.13 -5.51
CA ASN A 43 5.43 11.51 -6.33
C ASN A 43 4.31 10.46 -6.37
N THR A 44 4.18 9.67 -5.30
CA THR A 44 3.27 8.53 -5.20
C THR A 44 2.58 8.55 -3.83
N PRO A 45 1.29 8.15 -3.74
CA PRO A 45 0.64 8.00 -2.46
C PRO A 45 1.27 6.90 -1.62
N PHE A 46 1.76 7.25 -0.44
CA PHE A 46 2.28 6.33 0.57
C PHE A 46 1.40 6.39 1.80
N TYR A 47 1.30 5.26 2.46
CA TYR A 47 0.54 5.11 3.70
C TYR A 47 1.51 4.59 4.76
N ASP A 48 1.83 5.48 5.71
CA ASP A 48 2.76 5.19 6.79
C ASP A 48 2.01 4.58 7.97
N CYS A 49 2.67 3.67 8.67
CA CYS A 49 2.18 3.16 9.96
C CYS A 49 3.07 3.71 11.05
N ASN A 50 2.50 4.52 11.93
CA ASN A 50 3.24 5.19 13.01
C ASN A 50 4.49 5.91 12.49
N GLY A 51 4.36 6.58 11.34
CA GLY A 51 5.42 7.38 10.74
C GLY A 51 6.40 6.62 9.88
N LYS A 52 6.26 5.30 9.71
CA LYS A 52 7.13 4.47 8.87
C LYS A 52 6.38 3.98 7.64
N MET A 53 7.05 3.99 6.49
CA MET A 53 6.46 3.52 5.23
C MET A 53 5.96 2.09 5.38
N MET A 54 4.68 1.87 5.04
CA MET A 54 4.05 0.56 5.14
C MET A 54 3.59 0.06 3.78
N VAL A 55 2.76 0.84 3.09
CA VAL A 55 2.26 0.48 1.76
C VAL A 55 2.24 1.72 0.86
N TYR A 56 2.16 1.49 -0.44
CA TYR A 56 1.96 2.55 -1.42
C TYR A 56 0.96 2.11 -2.48
N LEU A 57 0.30 3.09 -3.11
CA LEU A 57 -0.62 2.88 -4.21
C LEU A 57 -0.08 3.59 -5.44
N THR A 58 0.18 2.84 -6.52
CA THR A 58 0.75 3.42 -7.73
C THR A 58 0.08 2.86 -8.98
N VAL A 59 -0.04 3.72 -10.00
CA VAL A 59 -0.46 3.29 -11.33
C VAL A 59 0.76 2.78 -12.09
N PHE A 60 0.62 1.66 -12.78
CA PHE A 60 1.68 1.11 -13.61
C PHE A 60 1.22 1.09 -15.06
N GLN A 61 1.86 1.93 -15.90
CA GLN A 61 1.63 2.01 -17.35
C GLN A 61 0.16 2.26 -17.72
N LYS A 62 -0.63 2.90 -16.85
CA LYS A 62 -2.08 3.10 -17.01
C LYS A 62 -2.89 1.82 -17.19
N ALA A 63 -2.25 0.65 -17.01
CA ALA A 63 -2.86 -0.66 -17.23
C ALA A 63 -3.32 -1.33 -15.95
N LYS A 64 -2.68 -1.02 -14.84
CA LYS A 64 -3.02 -1.63 -13.54
C LYS A 64 -2.71 -0.69 -12.39
N LEU A 65 -3.45 -0.86 -11.32
CA LEU A 65 -3.20 -0.21 -10.05
C LEU A 65 -2.49 -1.22 -9.14
N VAL A 66 -1.46 -0.77 -8.45
CA VAL A 66 -0.63 -1.65 -7.61
C VAL A 66 -0.66 -1.16 -6.18
N LEU A 67 -1.00 -2.05 -5.25
CA LEU A 67 -0.80 -1.84 -3.82
C LEU A 67 0.48 -2.56 -3.44
N GLY A 68 1.53 -1.78 -3.12
CA GLY A 68 2.83 -2.33 -2.76
C GLY A 68 3.00 -2.39 -1.26
N PHE A 69 3.31 -3.57 -0.73
CA PHE A 69 3.58 -3.77 0.69
C PHE A 69 5.10 -3.72 0.89
N CYS A 70 5.59 -2.70 1.60
CA CYS A 70 7.03 -2.47 1.75
C CYS A 70 7.74 -3.65 2.41
N ASN A 71 7.09 -4.33 3.34
CA ASN A 71 7.59 -5.54 3.98
C ASN A 71 6.72 -6.75 3.65
N GLY A 72 6.25 -6.81 2.41
CA GLY A 72 5.32 -7.85 1.96
C GLY A 72 5.85 -9.28 2.12
N HIS A 73 7.19 -9.45 2.11
CA HIS A 73 7.82 -10.76 2.32
C HIS A 73 7.47 -11.37 3.69
N LEU A 74 7.04 -10.57 4.66
CA LEU A 74 6.67 -11.03 6.00
C LEU A 74 5.16 -11.30 6.15
N LEU A 75 4.37 -11.02 5.11
CA LEU A 75 2.94 -11.35 5.12
C LEU A 75 2.75 -12.82 4.78
N THR A 76 1.76 -13.46 5.40
CA THR A 76 1.49 -14.89 5.17
C THR A 76 0.90 -15.16 3.79
N ASP A 77 0.20 -14.17 3.22
CA ASP A 77 -0.42 -14.28 1.88
C ASP A 77 -1.27 -15.55 1.73
N ASP A 78 -2.16 -15.80 2.69
CA ASP A 78 -2.97 -17.00 2.72
C ASP A 78 -3.84 -17.16 1.46
N ALA A 79 -4.24 -16.06 0.85
CA ALA A 79 -5.08 -16.09 -0.36
C ALA A 79 -4.25 -16.22 -1.66
N GLY A 80 -2.92 -16.22 -1.57
CA GLY A 80 -2.06 -16.38 -2.73
C GLY A 80 -2.17 -15.22 -3.72
N ILE A 81 -2.28 -13.98 -3.24
CA ILE A 81 -2.54 -12.80 -4.06
C ILE A 81 -1.26 -12.04 -4.40
N LEU A 82 -0.27 -12.05 -3.51
CA LEU A 82 0.88 -11.17 -3.61
C LEU A 82 1.86 -11.65 -4.66
N LEU A 83 2.32 -10.73 -5.49
CA LEU A 83 3.29 -10.98 -6.55
C LEU A 83 4.67 -10.50 -6.12
N HIS A 84 5.68 -11.26 -6.49
CA HIS A 84 7.08 -10.97 -6.16
C HIS A 84 7.84 -10.61 -7.42
N ASN A 85 8.31 -9.36 -7.50
CA ASN A 85 9.30 -8.97 -8.49
C ASN A 85 10.68 -9.39 -7.95
N GLN A 86 11.36 -10.27 -8.66
CA GLN A 86 12.64 -10.87 -8.20
C GLN A 86 13.73 -9.84 -7.91
N LYS A 87 13.61 -8.63 -8.47
CA LYS A 87 14.56 -7.55 -8.19
C LYS A 87 14.34 -6.88 -6.84
N GLN A 88 13.20 -7.17 -6.18
CA GLN A 88 12.84 -6.57 -4.91
C GLN A 88 12.78 -7.64 -3.83
N LYS A 89 13.64 -7.49 -2.83
CA LYS A 89 13.79 -8.50 -1.78
C LYS A 89 12.61 -8.50 -0.80
N TYR A 90 12.10 -7.32 -0.46
CA TYR A 90 11.14 -7.16 0.63
C TYR A 90 9.72 -6.87 0.15
N ILE A 91 9.58 -6.18 -0.96
CA ILE A 91 8.31 -5.68 -1.44
C ILE A 91 7.52 -6.78 -2.13
N ARG A 92 6.21 -6.82 -1.87
CA ARG A 92 5.25 -7.67 -2.59
C ARG A 92 4.11 -6.80 -3.09
N HIS A 93 3.52 -7.17 -4.24
CA HIS A 93 2.51 -6.37 -4.92
C HIS A 93 1.17 -7.10 -5.00
N TRP A 94 0.10 -6.37 -4.76
CA TRP A 94 -1.27 -6.78 -5.07
C TRP A 94 -1.71 -5.91 -6.25
N GLU A 95 -2.00 -6.53 -7.40
CA GLU A 95 -2.31 -5.83 -8.64
C GLU A 95 -3.81 -5.86 -8.92
N PHE A 96 -4.35 -4.71 -9.30
CA PHE A 96 -5.76 -4.55 -9.64
C PHE A 96 -5.87 -4.20 -11.12
N MET A 97 -6.48 -5.09 -11.90
CA MET A 97 -6.70 -4.92 -13.32
C MET A 97 -8.10 -4.36 -13.58
N HIS A 98 -8.36 -3.93 -14.81
CA HIS A 98 -9.68 -3.44 -15.19
C HIS A 98 -10.74 -4.51 -14.90
N GLY A 99 -11.84 -4.10 -14.26
CA GLY A 99 -12.89 -5.04 -13.85
C GLY A 99 -12.62 -5.79 -12.55
N ALA A 100 -11.52 -5.50 -11.89
CA ALA A 100 -11.21 -6.14 -10.60
C ALA A 100 -12.28 -5.82 -9.56
N PHE A 101 -12.70 -6.84 -8.82
CA PHE A 101 -13.57 -6.71 -7.67
C PHE A 101 -12.81 -7.16 -6.43
N ILE A 102 -12.77 -6.29 -5.43
CA ILE A 102 -12.04 -6.55 -4.20
C ILE A 102 -13.03 -6.62 -3.04
N GLN A 103 -12.99 -7.72 -2.30
CA GLN A 103 -13.77 -7.84 -1.07
C GLN A 103 -13.10 -7.02 0.04
N ASP A 104 -13.87 -6.17 0.68
CA ASP A 104 -13.37 -5.32 1.76
C ASP A 104 -12.70 -6.14 2.87
N GLU A 105 -13.30 -7.25 3.25
CA GLU A 105 -12.80 -8.12 4.32
C GLU A 105 -11.40 -8.64 4.02
N LEU A 106 -11.17 -9.05 2.78
CA LEU A 106 -9.85 -9.56 2.38
C LEU A 106 -8.80 -8.45 2.40
N LEU A 107 -9.18 -7.28 1.89
CA LEU A 107 -8.30 -6.12 1.89
C LEU A 107 -7.96 -5.68 3.31
N VAL A 108 -8.96 -5.65 4.19
CA VAL A 108 -8.75 -5.30 5.61
C VAL A 108 -7.80 -6.29 6.29
N GLN A 109 -7.94 -7.59 6.00
CA GLN A 109 -7.04 -8.62 6.56
C GLN A 109 -5.58 -8.35 6.18
N TYR A 110 -5.32 -8.03 4.91
CA TYR A 110 -3.96 -7.78 4.45
C TYR A 110 -3.40 -6.47 5.03
N ILE A 111 -4.23 -5.44 5.12
CA ILE A 111 -3.83 -4.16 5.74
C ILE A 111 -3.52 -4.36 7.22
N GLN A 112 -4.39 -5.08 7.94
CA GLN A 112 -4.19 -5.35 9.37
C GLN A 112 -2.90 -6.13 9.60
N GLN A 113 -2.62 -7.12 8.77
CA GLN A 113 -1.38 -7.88 8.86
C GLN A 113 -0.16 -6.99 8.60
N ALA A 114 -0.25 -6.09 7.61
CA ALA A 114 0.82 -5.15 7.33
C ALA A 114 1.08 -4.22 8.51
N ILE A 115 0.02 -3.75 9.17
CA ILE A 115 0.13 -2.93 10.38
C ILE A 115 0.83 -3.72 11.48
N ASN A 116 0.42 -4.95 11.72
CA ASN A 116 1.01 -5.81 12.75
C ASN A 116 2.50 -6.04 12.50
N VAL A 117 2.88 -6.31 11.25
CA VAL A 117 4.28 -6.47 10.86
C VAL A 117 5.05 -5.19 11.10
N SER A 118 4.49 -4.04 10.71
CA SER A 118 5.14 -2.74 10.86
C SER A 118 5.41 -2.42 12.33
N ILE A 119 4.41 -2.65 13.19
CA ILE A 119 4.54 -2.42 14.64
C ILE A 119 5.61 -3.37 15.23
N HIS A 120 5.58 -4.64 14.85
CA HIS A 120 6.56 -5.62 15.32
C HIS A 120 7.99 -5.21 14.96
N LEU A 121 8.21 -4.78 13.72
CA LEU A 121 9.54 -4.34 13.27
C LEU A 121 10.00 -3.10 14.05
N GLN A 122 9.11 -2.17 14.34
CA GLN A 122 9.43 -0.98 15.11
C GLN A 122 9.81 -1.33 16.54
N GLN A 123 9.10 -2.25 17.18
CA GLN A 123 9.40 -2.74 18.53
C GLN A 123 10.74 -3.43 18.58
N THR A 124 11.02 -4.32 17.63
CA THR A 124 12.28 -5.05 17.54
C THR A 124 13.45 -4.08 17.39
N LYS A 125 13.30 -3.05 16.56
CA LYS A 125 14.33 -2.03 16.37
C LYS A 125 14.57 -1.24 17.66
N HIS A 126 13.51 -0.90 18.38
CA HIS A 126 13.61 -0.19 19.65
C HIS A 126 14.35 -1.04 20.70
N GLU A 127 14.02 -2.30 20.81
CA GLU A 127 14.69 -3.22 21.74
C GLU A 127 16.19 -3.33 21.46
N ARG A 128 16.58 -3.38 20.16
CA ARG A 128 17.99 -3.41 19.78
C ARG A 128 18.74 -2.15 20.22
N LYS A 129 18.08 -0.99 20.18
CA LYS A 129 18.71 0.28 20.57
C LYS A 129 18.88 0.41 22.09
N THR A 130 18.06 -0.28 22.87
CA THR A 130 18.09 -0.19 24.33
C THR A 130 19.04 -1.20 24.97
N ARG A 131 19.62 -2.10 24.18
CA ARG A 131 20.61 -3.06 24.67
C ARG A 131 22.03 -2.40 24.72
#